data_5ec14e38c6f411b993bf0db170ca962e
#
_entry.id   5ec14e38c6f411b993bf0db170ca962e
#
_cell.length_a   1.000
_cell.length_b   1.000
_cell.length_c   1.000
_cell.angle_alpha   90.00
_cell.angle_beta   90.00
_cell.angle_gamma   90.00
#
_symmetry.space_group_name_H-M   'P 1'
#
loop_
_entity.id
_entity.type
_entity.pdbx_description
1 polymer ?
#
loop_
_entity_poly.entity_id
_entity_poly.type
_entity_poly.pdbx_seq_one_letter_code
_entity_poly.pdbx_strand_id
1 'polypeptide(L)'
;RMDDRPPAGFPAKLARLLWERYQTGLPGYIIFPCELIADNGGTLRDCVLRHARDWGLEAGFFRWLEEENAFCSTLVDRIVTGYSPEQAGAVAEATGLEDKLLDVAEPFAQWIIEAPEWVQGEFPAEQAGLPVRFVADHRPYRERKVRILNGGHTVLTPAGLLSGHTLVRTCMADRGLRNFLDGALFQEIIPTLSLPRAECEDFALAAWRPSTAGRGRCPSGWYFLLRPSAPSTAGERGRGAQCGTSRLCWISSPGARRTDRRRWSPPLPPGWTSGAGI
;
A
#
# COMPACT_ATOMS: atom_id res chain seq x y z
N ARG A 1 26.56 -8.08 5.61
CA ARG A 1 27.20 -8.28 6.92
C ARG A 1 26.70 -7.22 7.91
N MET A 2 26.81 -7.50 9.22
CA MET A 2 26.40 -6.56 10.27
C MET A 2 27.19 -5.24 10.20
N ASP A 3 28.47 -5.31 9.83
CA ASP A 3 29.38 -4.16 9.77
C ASP A 3 29.32 -3.36 8.47
N ASP A 4 28.55 -3.85 7.49
CA ASP A 4 28.30 -3.10 6.24
C ASP A 4 27.57 -1.79 6.56
N ARG A 5 27.98 -0.69 5.93
CA ARG A 5 27.41 0.66 6.16
C ARG A 5 26.90 1.28 4.88
N PRO A 6 25.62 1.16 4.60
CA PRO A 6 24.59 0.37 5.27
C PRO A 6 24.58 -1.10 4.81
N PRO A 7 23.95 -2.02 5.54
CA PRO A 7 23.68 -3.36 5.04
C PRO A 7 22.89 -3.35 3.73
N ALA A 8 23.11 -4.33 2.85
CA ALA A 8 22.60 -4.29 1.48
C ALA A 8 21.07 -4.35 1.38
N GLY A 9 20.40 -5.22 2.15
CA GLY A 9 18.96 -5.43 2.09
C GLY A 9 18.18 -4.62 3.13
N PHE A 10 16.91 -4.29 2.85
CA PHE A 10 16.05 -3.58 3.81
C PHE A 10 15.90 -4.35 5.14
N PRO A 11 15.60 -5.68 5.17
CA PRO A 11 15.50 -6.42 6.43
C PRO A 11 16.80 -6.39 7.24
N ALA A 12 17.95 -6.42 6.59
CA ALA A 12 19.24 -6.30 7.27
C ALA A 12 19.46 -4.91 7.86
N LYS A 13 19.06 -3.84 7.15
CA LYS A 13 19.09 -2.46 7.67
C LYS A 13 18.19 -2.33 8.90
N LEU A 14 16.98 -2.88 8.83
CA LEU A 14 16.04 -2.87 9.95
C LEU A 14 16.60 -3.67 11.15
N ALA A 15 17.15 -4.87 10.91
CA ALA A 15 17.76 -5.68 11.96
C ALA A 15 18.91 -4.91 12.66
N ARG A 16 19.75 -4.21 11.89
CA ARG A 16 20.82 -3.37 12.45
C ARG A 16 20.27 -2.20 13.28
N LEU A 17 19.24 -1.52 12.78
CA LEU A 17 18.58 -0.42 13.49
C LEU A 17 17.96 -0.89 14.81
N LEU A 18 17.27 -2.04 14.77
CA LEU A 18 16.64 -2.64 15.95
C LEU A 18 17.71 -3.08 16.99
N TRP A 19 18.84 -3.62 16.52
CA TRP A 19 19.95 -3.98 17.40
C TRP A 19 20.53 -2.77 18.13
N GLU A 20 20.80 -1.65 17.43
CA GLU A 20 21.27 -0.41 18.05
C GLU A 20 20.28 0.12 19.09
N ARG A 21 18.99 0.03 18.74
CA ARG A 21 17.92 0.48 19.61
C ARG A 21 17.83 -0.35 20.90
N TYR A 22 17.95 -1.67 20.78
CA TYR A 22 18.01 -2.59 21.92
C TYR A 22 19.21 -2.27 22.82
N GLN A 23 20.40 -2.12 22.24
CA GLN A 23 21.63 -1.81 23.00
C GLN A 23 21.55 -0.49 23.76
N THR A 24 20.79 0.46 23.26
CA THR A 24 20.58 1.77 23.93
C THR A 24 19.42 1.77 24.92
N GLY A 25 18.79 0.62 25.17
CA GLY A 25 17.67 0.49 26.11
C GLY A 25 16.40 1.23 25.70
N LEU A 26 16.23 1.50 24.42
CA LEU A 26 15.04 2.18 23.89
C LEU A 26 13.89 1.19 23.67
N PRO A 27 12.62 1.63 23.79
CA PRO A 27 11.46 0.78 23.51
C PRO A 27 11.43 0.35 22.02
N GLY A 28 10.73 -0.74 21.71
CA GLY A 28 10.58 -1.24 20.36
C GLY A 28 9.84 -0.31 19.40
N TYR A 29 9.49 -0.83 18.24
CA TYR A 29 8.75 -0.11 17.19
C TYR A 29 7.43 -0.79 16.85
N ILE A 30 6.47 0.00 16.36
CA ILE A 30 5.37 -0.48 15.55
C ILE A 30 5.82 -0.41 14.09
N ILE A 31 5.83 -1.54 13.40
CA ILE A 31 6.39 -1.69 12.06
C ILE A 31 5.26 -2.06 11.10
N PHE A 32 5.01 -1.19 10.11
CA PHE A 32 4.00 -1.37 9.07
C PHE A 32 4.68 -1.61 7.72
N PRO A 33 5.03 -2.85 7.35
CA PRO A 33 5.55 -3.14 6.02
C PRO A 33 4.44 -2.98 4.98
N CYS A 34 4.74 -2.29 3.88
CA CYS A 34 3.80 -2.03 2.79
C CYS A 34 4.19 -2.78 1.50
N GLU A 35 4.99 -3.82 1.61
CA GLU A 35 5.37 -4.67 0.48
C GLU A 35 4.19 -5.55 0.03
N LEU A 36 4.09 -5.80 -1.28
CA LEU A 36 3.06 -6.67 -1.86
C LEU A 36 3.42 -8.16 -1.67
N ILE A 37 3.67 -8.54 -0.45
CA ILE A 37 4.03 -9.89 -0.02
C ILE A 37 2.91 -10.42 0.89
N ALA A 38 2.57 -11.69 0.75
CA ALA A 38 1.64 -12.34 1.68
C ALA A 38 2.25 -12.35 3.08
N ASP A 39 1.44 -11.96 4.08
CA ASP A 39 1.91 -11.88 5.48
C ASP A 39 3.22 -11.09 5.60
N ASN A 40 3.23 -9.89 5.07
CA ASN A 40 4.44 -9.07 4.98
C ASN A 40 5.05 -8.73 6.36
N GLY A 41 4.22 -8.61 7.42
CA GLY A 41 4.68 -8.40 8.78
C GLY A 41 5.45 -9.61 9.32
N GLY A 42 4.85 -10.79 9.25
CA GLY A 42 5.48 -12.05 9.66
C GLY A 42 6.73 -12.34 8.84
N THR A 43 6.66 -12.19 7.51
CA THR A 43 7.80 -12.37 6.61
C THR A 43 8.96 -11.43 6.95
N LEU A 44 8.70 -10.16 7.23
CA LEU A 44 9.73 -9.20 7.61
C LEU A 44 10.36 -9.55 8.98
N ARG A 45 9.52 -9.91 9.96
CA ARG A 45 9.99 -10.40 11.27
C ARG A 45 10.94 -11.59 11.12
N ASP A 46 10.55 -12.58 10.33
CA ASP A 46 11.36 -13.78 10.12
C ASP A 46 12.69 -13.47 9.43
N CYS A 47 12.72 -12.50 8.51
CA CYS A 47 13.96 -12.02 7.91
C CYS A 47 14.86 -11.31 8.93
N VAL A 48 14.29 -10.47 9.82
CA VAL A 48 15.03 -9.81 10.90
C VAL A 48 15.62 -10.83 11.88
N LEU A 49 14.81 -11.80 12.31
CA LEU A 49 15.24 -12.90 13.19
C LEU A 49 16.35 -13.74 12.57
N ARG A 50 16.27 -14.00 11.25
CA ARG A 50 17.35 -14.69 10.52
C ARG A 50 18.65 -13.92 10.57
N HIS A 51 18.62 -12.60 10.25
CA HIS A 51 19.80 -11.77 10.34
C HIS A 51 20.38 -11.73 11.76
N ALA A 52 19.53 -11.66 12.78
CA ALA A 52 19.96 -11.70 14.17
C ALA A 52 20.72 -12.99 14.52
N ARG A 53 20.22 -14.14 14.03
CA ARG A 53 20.90 -15.44 14.20
C ARG A 53 22.22 -15.49 13.43
N ASP A 54 22.22 -15.07 12.15
CA ASP A 54 23.41 -15.09 11.29
C ASP A 54 24.52 -14.17 11.83
N TRP A 55 24.16 -13.14 12.57
CA TRP A 55 25.09 -12.23 13.21
C TRP A 55 25.48 -12.64 14.64
N GLY A 56 24.92 -13.73 15.16
CA GLY A 56 25.21 -14.26 16.49
C GLY A 56 24.79 -13.33 17.63
N LEU A 57 23.67 -12.61 17.46
CA LEU A 57 23.19 -11.66 18.47
C LEU A 57 22.67 -12.41 19.71
N GLU A 58 22.70 -11.74 20.87
CA GLU A 58 22.39 -12.36 22.15
C GLU A 58 20.90 -12.70 22.35
N ALA A 59 20.61 -13.64 23.23
CA ALA A 59 19.26 -14.13 23.50
C ALA A 59 18.30 -13.01 24.00
N GLY A 60 18.82 -12.01 24.72
CA GLY A 60 18.04 -10.87 25.18
C GLY A 60 17.42 -10.06 24.03
N PHE A 61 18.15 -9.94 22.93
CA PHE A 61 17.65 -9.25 21.75
C PHE A 61 16.45 -9.96 21.10
N PHE A 62 16.47 -11.29 21.01
CA PHE A 62 15.34 -12.05 20.46
C PHE A 62 14.09 -11.86 21.30
N ARG A 63 14.21 -11.89 22.63
CA ARG A 63 13.09 -11.62 23.53
C ARG A 63 12.56 -10.21 23.35
N TRP A 64 13.45 -9.21 23.33
CA TRP A 64 13.07 -7.82 23.09
C TRP A 64 12.39 -7.62 21.73
N LEU A 65 12.81 -8.33 20.67
CA LEU A 65 12.16 -8.29 19.36
C LEU A 65 10.71 -8.78 19.42
N GLU A 66 10.43 -9.80 20.22
CA GLU A 66 9.09 -10.39 20.35
C GLU A 66 8.17 -9.61 21.28
N GLU A 67 8.71 -9.08 22.38
CA GLU A 67 7.93 -8.45 23.45
C GLU A 67 7.73 -6.94 23.24
N GLU A 68 8.70 -6.25 22.66
CA GLU A 68 8.70 -4.80 22.56
C GLU A 68 8.34 -4.27 21.17
N ASN A 69 8.30 -5.12 20.13
CA ASN A 69 8.03 -4.69 18.77
C ASN A 69 6.75 -5.31 18.23
N ALA A 70 6.00 -4.54 17.46
CA ALA A 70 4.85 -5.02 16.72
C ALA A 70 5.15 -5.05 15.23
N PHE A 71 5.24 -6.25 14.64
CA PHE A 71 5.32 -6.45 13.20
C PHE A 71 3.91 -6.67 12.67
N CYS A 72 3.29 -5.61 12.17
CA CYS A 72 1.92 -5.64 11.68
C CYS A 72 1.87 -6.09 10.23
N SER A 73 0.97 -7.01 9.88
CA SER A 73 0.73 -7.35 8.47
C SER A 73 -0.20 -6.34 7.83
N THR A 74 0.14 -5.87 6.63
CA THR A 74 -0.64 -4.83 5.96
C THR A 74 -0.99 -5.18 4.52
N LEU A 75 -2.11 -4.62 4.06
CA LEU A 75 -2.52 -4.65 2.67
C LEU A 75 -2.75 -3.22 2.21
N VAL A 76 -1.94 -2.75 1.27
CA VAL A 76 -2.10 -1.43 0.65
C VAL A 76 -2.68 -1.59 -0.76
N ASP A 77 -3.58 -0.67 -1.12
CA ASP A 77 -4.14 -0.61 -2.46
C ASP A 77 -4.36 0.84 -2.87
N ARG A 78 -3.54 1.33 -3.78
CA ARG A 78 -3.62 2.62 -4.45
C ARG A 78 -2.73 2.58 -5.67
N ILE A 79 -3.25 3.03 -6.80
CA ILE A 79 -2.43 3.18 -7.99
C ILE A 79 -1.69 4.51 -7.93
N VAL A 80 -0.36 4.42 -8.05
CA VAL A 80 0.56 5.55 -8.11
C VAL A 80 1.34 5.40 -9.41
N THR A 81 1.14 6.34 -10.34
CA THR A 81 1.67 6.24 -11.70
C THR A 81 3.04 6.86 -11.88
N GLY A 82 3.55 7.52 -10.86
CA GLY A 82 4.85 8.18 -10.88
C GLY A 82 4.79 9.63 -11.36
N TYR A 83 5.97 10.20 -11.58
CA TYR A 83 6.11 11.59 -12.01
C TYR A 83 5.51 11.85 -13.39
N SER A 84 4.67 12.89 -13.49
CA SER A 84 4.08 13.38 -14.75
C SER A 84 4.58 14.80 -15.03
N PRO A 85 5.38 15.03 -16.09
CA PRO A 85 5.88 16.35 -16.44
C PRO A 85 4.74 17.38 -16.68
N GLU A 86 3.64 16.93 -17.30
CA GLU A 86 2.47 17.78 -17.57
C GLU A 86 1.82 18.26 -16.27
N GLN A 87 1.61 17.34 -15.31
CA GLN A 87 1.02 17.70 -14.03
C GLN A 87 1.97 18.51 -13.16
N ALA A 88 3.27 18.22 -13.22
CA ALA A 88 4.29 18.98 -12.50
C ALA A 88 4.32 20.44 -12.99
N GLY A 89 4.21 20.67 -14.30
CA GLY A 89 4.09 22.02 -14.86
C GLY A 89 2.87 22.76 -14.36
N ALA A 90 1.69 22.12 -14.38
CA ALA A 90 0.46 22.73 -13.89
C ALA A 90 0.50 23.04 -12.37
N VAL A 91 1.12 22.17 -11.57
CA VAL A 91 1.32 22.39 -10.13
C VAL A 91 2.30 23.55 -9.90
N ALA A 92 3.40 23.60 -10.64
CA ALA A 92 4.38 24.69 -10.54
C ALA A 92 3.76 26.05 -10.90
N GLU A 93 2.93 26.10 -11.94
CA GLU A 93 2.20 27.32 -12.33
C GLU A 93 1.21 27.76 -11.23
N ALA A 94 0.46 26.81 -10.65
CA ALA A 94 -0.55 27.10 -9.63
C ALA A 94 0.05 27.48 -8.26
N THR A 95 1.20 26.93 -7.89
CA THR A 95 1.79 27.08 -6.55
C THR A 95 3.04 27.98 -6.51
N GLY A 96 3.67 28.22 -7.66
CA GLY A 96 4.98 28.88 -7.76
C GLY A 96 6.16 27.98 -7.30
N LEU A 97 5.93 26.69 -7.06
CA LEU A 97 6.94 25.74 -6.56
C LEU A 97 7.20 24.65 -7.57
N GLU A 98 8.48 24.40 -7.87
CA GLU A 98 8.92 23.24 -8.64
C GLU A 98 9.19 22.06 -7.71
N ASP A 99 8.40 20.98 -7.85
CA ASP A 99 8.59 19.75 -7.07
C ASP A 99 9.02 18.60 -7.99
N LYS A 100 10.28 18.17 -7.86
CA LYS A 100 10.87 17.05 -8.62
C LYS A 100 10.43 15.68 -8.10
N LEU A 101 9.81 15.63 -6.93
CA LEU A 101 9.30 14.43 -6.28
C LEU A 101 7.79 14.30 -6.41
N LEU A 102 7.16 15.20 -7.18
CA LEU A 102 5.71 15.14 -7.44
C LEU A 102 5.33 13.77 -7.98
N ASP A 103 4.31 13.18 -7.37
CA ASP A 103 3.77 11.89 -7.79
C ASP A 103 2.28 11.99 -8.05
N VAL A 104 1.79 11.18 -8.99
CA VAL A 104 0.39 11.14 -9.39
C VAL A 104 -0.24 9.88 -8.87
N ALA A 105 -1.33 10.03 -8.12
CA ALA A 105 -2.05 8.91 -7.56
C ALA A 105 -3.56 9.02 -7.82
N GLU A 106 -4.23 7.89 -7.87
CA GLU A 106 -5.68 7.86 -7.90
C GLU A 106 -6.30 8.35 -6.57
N PRO A 107 -7.56 8.87 -6.60
CA PRO A 107 -8.27 9.26 -5.37
C PRO A 107 -8.55 8.07 -4.44
N PHE A 108 -8.77 6.88 -4.99
CA PHE A 108 -8.97 5.66 -4.20
C PHE A 108 -7.71 5.31 -3.43
N ALA A 109 -7.89 4.94 -2.17
CA ALA A 109 -6.85 4.36 -1.34
C ALA A 109 -7.47 3.42 -0.32
N GLN A 110 -6.77 2.34 -0.01
CA GLN A 110 -7.12 1.43 1.06
C GLN A 110 -5.85 0.94 1.75
N TRP A 111 -5.84 1.01 3.07
CA TRP A 111 -4.77 0.43 3.88
C TRP A 111 -5.40 -0.41 5.00
N ILE A 112 -5.37 -1.73 4.83
CA ILE A 112 -5.80 -2.68 5.85
C ILE A 112 -4.59 -3.03 6.71
N ILE A 113 -4.74 -2.97 8.03
CA ILE A 113 -3.68 -3.23 9.00
C ILE A 113 -4.16 -4.30 9.97
N GLU A 114 -3.50 -5.45 9.98
CA GLU A 114 -3.65 -6.45 11.01
C GLU A 114 -2.64 -6.13 12.13
N ALA A 115 -3.15 -5.78 13.30
CA ALA A 115 -2.33 -5.36 14.42
C ALA A 115 -3.02 -5.67 15.75
N PRO A 116 -2.27 -5.77 16.86
CA PRO A 116 -2.84 -5.75 18.20
C PRO A 116 -3.67 -4.49 18.46
N GLU A 117 -4.73 -4.61 19.27
CA GLU A 117 -5.70 -3.53 19.50
C GLU A 117 -5.05 -2.21 19.99
N TRP A 118 -4.02 -2.29 20.82
CA TRP A 118 -3.33 -1.12 21.36
C TRP A 118 -2.66 -0.25 20.28
N VAL A 119 -2.34 -0.83 19.11
CA VAL A 119 -1.73 -0.10 17.99
C VAL A 119 -2.65 0.99 17.45
N GLN A 120 -3.98 0.79 17.49
CA GLN A 120 -4.94 1.82 17.06
C GLN A 120 -4.85 3.09 17.93
N GLY A 121 -4.52 2.93 19.21
CA GLY A 121 -4.32 4.07 20.11
C GLY A 121 -3.06 4.89 19.79
N GLU A 122 -2.00 4.23 19.34
CA GLU A 122 -0.74 4.86 18.93
C GLU A 122 -0.80 5.44 17.51
N PHE A 123 -1.60 4.85 16.63
CA PHE A 123 -1.79 5.29 15.25
C PHE A 123 -3.29 5.44 14.92
N PRO A 124 -3.96 6.52 15.40
CA PRO A 124 -5.40 6.71 15.26
C PRO A 124 -5.83 7.18 13.86
N ALA A 125 -5.38 6.48 12.82
CA ALA A 125 -5.55 6.87 11.42
C ALA A 125 -7.03 6.85 10.97
N GLU A 126 -7.82 5.88 11.45
CA GLU A 126 -9.27 5.82 11.16
C GLU A 126 -10.00 7.03 11.75
N GLN A 127 -9.64 7.45 12.95
CA GLN A 127 -10.23 8.62 13.62
C GLN A 127 -9.87 9.93 12.90
N ALA A 128 -8.73 9.95 12.21
CA ALA A 128 -8.31 11.07 11.37
C ALA A 128 -8.98 11.08 9.99
N GLY A 129 -9.90 10.14 9.71
CA GLY A 129 -10.60 10.03 8.44
C GLY A 129 -9.72 9.54 7.28
N LEU A 130 -8.58 8.91 7.56
CA LEU A 130 -7.74 8.31 6.54
C LEU A 130 -8.34 6.97 6.07
N PRO A 131 -8.07 6.52 4.83
CA PRO A 131 -8.58 5.27 4.28
C PRO A 131 -7.83 4.05 4.86
N VAL A 132 -7.72 4.00 6.17
CA VAL A 132 -7.08 2.94 6.96
C VAL A 132 -8.15 2.16 7.68
N ARG A 133 -7.99 0.85 7.79
CA ARG A 133 -8.86 -0.03 8.58
C ARG A 133 -8.01 -1.02 9.36
N PHE A 134 -8.19 -1.06 10.67
CA PHE A 134 -7.61 -2.09 11.52
C PHE A 134 -8.50 -3.33 11.57
N VAL A 135 -7.88 -4.50 11.47
CA VAL A 135 -8.57 -5.78 11.43
C VAL A 135 -7.82 -6.83 12.27
N ALA A 136 -8.54 -7.85 12.72
CA ALA A 136 -7.92 -8.98 13.40
C ALA A 136 -7.24 -9.96 12.42
N ASP A 137 -7.67 -9.96 11.14
CA ASP A 137 -7.15 -10.81 10.09
C ASP A 137 -7.26 -10.08 8.74
N HIS A 138 -6.13 -9.83 8.08
CA HIS A 138 -6.09 -9.15 6.78
C HIS A 138 -6.34 -10.10 5.58
N ARG A 139 -6.24 -11.42 5.78
CA ARG A 139 -6.33 -12.41 4.70
C ARG A 139 -7.63 -12.36 3.90
N PRO A 140 -8.82 -12.23 4.50
CA PRO A 140 -10.08 -12.11 3.75
C PRO A 140 -10.11 -10.87 2.84
N TYR A 141 -9.55 -9.75 3.31
CA TYR A 141 -9.46 -8.50 2.53
C TYR A 141 -8.47 -8.63 1.37
N ARG A 142 -7.35 -9.33 1.60
CA ARG A 142 -6.40 -9.65 0.56
C ARG A 142 -7.02 -10.56 -0.50
N GLU A 143 -7.75 -11.58 -0.08
CA GLU A 143 -8.47 -12.48 -0.99
C GLU A 143 -9.48 -11.71 -1.83
N ARG A 144 -10.30 -10.87 -1.23
CA ARG A 144 -11.24 -9.97 -1.92
C ARG A 144 -10.52 -9.13 -2.98
N LYS A 145 -9.45 -8.44 -2.60
CA LYS A 145 -8.68 -7.59 -3.52
C LYS A 145 -8.10 -8.39 -4.68
N VAL A 146 -7.46 -9.51 -4.39
CA VAL A 146 -6.81 -10.34 -5.42
C VAL A 146 -7.84 -10.96 -6.36
N ARG A 147 -8.95 -11.46 -5.86
CA ARG A 147 -9.95 -12.13 -6.71
C ARG A 147 -10.83 -11.15 -7.48
N ILE A 148 -11.28 -10.06 -6.86
CA ILE A 148 -12.15 -9.08 -7.53
C ILE A 148 -11.34 -8.14 -8.42
N LEU A 149 -10.31 -7.47 -7.88
CA LEU A 149 -9.57 -6.47 -8.66
C LEU A 149 -8.59 -7.14 -9.63
N ASN A 150 -7.65 -7.91 -9.13
CA ASN A 150 -6.64 -8.54 -9.99
C ASN A 150 -7.26 -9.64 -10.87
N GLY A 151 -8.14 -10.47 -10.32
CA GLY A 151 -8.88 -11.49 -11.05
C GLY A 151 -9.76 -10.92 -12.15
N GLY A 152 -10.47 -9.83 -11.89
CA GLY A 152 -11.25 -9.11 -12.89
C GLY A 152 -10.39 -8.63 -14.07
N HIS A 153 -9.18 -8.11 -13.82
CA HIS A 153 -8.24 -7.79 -14.90
C HIS A 153 -7.80 -9.04 -15.68
N THR A 154 -7.56 -10.14 -14.99
CA THR A 154 -7.17 -11.41 -15.62
C THR A 154 -8.27 -11.96 -16.52
N VAL A 155 -9.53 -11.86 -16.11
CA VAL A 155 -10.70 -12.27 -16.89
C VAL A 155 -10.91 -11.34 -18.09
N LEU A 156 -10.83 -10.03 -17.88
CA LEU A 156 -11.15 -9.04 -18.92
C LEU A 156 -10.08 -8.96 -20.01
N THR A 157 -8.79 -9.16 -19.67
CA THR A 157 -7.67 -8.97 -20.59
C THR A 157 -7.78 -9.83 -21.86
N PRO A 158 -7.94 -11.16 -21.81
CA PRO A 158 -8.03 -11.98 -23.03
C PRO A 158 -9.28 -11.66 -23.84
N ALA A 159 -10.43 -11.47 -23.20
CA ALA A 159 -11.67 -11.12 -23.87
C ALA A 159 -11.57 -9.76 -24.57
N GLY A 160 -10.98 -8.76 -23.92
CA GLY A 160 -10.76 -7.44 -24.47
C GLY A 160 -9.83 -7.45 -25.68
N LEU A 161 -8.70 -8.17 -25.59
CA LEU A 161 -7.75 -8.30 -26.70
C LEU A 161 -8.39 -9.00 -27.92
N LEU A 162 -9.12 -10.08 -27.71
CA LEU A 162 -9.85 -10.78 -28.77
C LEU A 162 -10.92 -9.89 -29.43
N SER A 163 -11.49 -8.96 -28.69
CA SER A 163 -12.46 -7.97 -29.18
C SER A 163 -11.81 -6.70 -29.77
N GLY A 164 -10.47 -6.67 -29.92
CA GLY A 164 -9.74 -5.57 -30.52
C GLY A 164 -9.48 -4.37 -29.59
N HIS A 165 -9.72 -4.50 -28.29
CA HIS A 165 -9.42 -3.45 -27.31
C HIS A 165 -7.98 -3.56 -26.81
N THR A 166 -7.34 -2.41 -26.55
CA THR A 166 -5.98 -2.32 -26.00
C THR A 166 -5.93 -1.68 -24.62
N LEU A 167 -7.04 -1.13 -24.16
CA LEU A 167 -7.15 -0.43 -22.87
C LEU A 167 -8.36 -0.96 -22.08
N VAL A 168 -8.19 -1.11 -20.76
CA VAL A 168 -9.30 -1.48 -19.87
C VAL A 168 -10.48 -0.50 -20.02
N ARG A 169 -10.19 0.79 -20.14
CA ARG A 169 -11.23 1.81 -20.34
C ARG A 169 -12.12 1.54 -21.56
N THR A 170 -11.54 1.13 -22.68
CA THR A 170 -12.32 0.82 -23.88
C THR A 170 -13.13 -0.46 -23.74
N CYS A 171 -12.60 -1.48 -23.03
CA CYS A 171 -13.37 -2.66 -22.66
C CYS A 171 -14.59 -2.31 -21.80
N MET A 172 -14.42 -1.42 -20.83
CA MET A 172 -15.51 -1.02 -19.93
C MET A 172 -16.55 -0.12 -20.61
N ALA A 173 -16.23 0.48 -21.76
CA ALA A 173 -17.19 1.17 -22.61
C ALA A 173 -18.00 0.20 -23.49
N ASP A 174 -17.45 -0.99 -23.77
CA ASP A 174 -18.14 -2.05 -24.50
C ASP A 174 -19.15 -2.76 -23.58
N ARG A 175 -20.42 -2.79 -24.01
CA ARG A 175 -21.51 -3.39 -23.22
C ARG A 175 -21.36 -4.90 -23.05
N GLY A 176 -20.86 -5.59 -24.08
CA GLY A 176 -20.66 -7.05 -24.06
C GLY A 176 -19.58 -7.45 -23.07
N LEU A 177 -18.43 -6.78 -23.13
CA LEU A 177 -17.31 -7.03 -22.22
C LEU A 177 -17.64 -6.64 -20.77
N ARG A 178 -18.40 -5.57 -20.59
CA ARG A 178 -18.86 -5.19 -19.24
C ARG A 178 -19.80 -6.25 -18.65
N ASN A 179 -20.80 -6.72 -19.42
CA ASN A 179 -21.70 -7.77 -18.96
C ASN A 179 -20.95 -9.09 -18.67
N PHE A 180 -19.95 -9.42 -19.50
CA PHE A 180 -19.08 -10.56 -19.27
C PHE A 180 -18.30 -10.45 -17.95
N LEU A 181 -17.68 -9.29 -17.70
CA LEU A 181 -16.98 -9.04 -16.44
C LEU A 181 -17.92 -9.05 -15.24
N ASP A 182 -19.09 -8.39 -15.34
CA ASP A 182 -20.11 -8.38 -14.28
C ASP A 182 -20.58 -9.82 -13.96
N GLY A 183 -20.81 -10.65 -14.97
CA GLY A 183 -21.13 -12.07 -14.79
C GLY A 183 -20.03 -12.81 -14.02
N ALA A 184 -18.80 -12.69 -14.46
CA ALA A 184 -17.67 -13.33 -13.79
C ALA A 184 -17.49 -12.86 -12.34
N LEU A 185 -17.62 -11.56 -12.09
CA LEU A 185 -17.44 -11.01 -10.74
C LEU A 185 -18.59 -11.39 -9.81
N PHE A 186 -19.84 -11.10 -10.19
CA PHE A 186 -20.99 -11.19 -9.29
C PHE A 186 -21.59 -12.59 -9.19
N GLN A 187 -21.47 -13.42 -10.25
CA GLN A 187 -22.05 -14.75 -10.29
C GLN A 187 -21.07 -15.88 -9.99
N GLU A 188 -19.76 -15.67 -10.27
CA GLU A 188 -18.76 -16.73 -10.13
C GLU A 188 -17.74 -16.43 -9.03
N ILE A 189 -17.14 -15.23 -8.98
CA ILE A 189 -16.04 -14.91 -8.07
C ILE A 189 -16.55 -14.55 -6.67
N ILE A 190 -17.42 -13.54 -6.56
CA ILE A 190 -17.90 -13.03 -5.25
C ILE A 190 -18.54 -14.11 -4.39
N PRO A 191 -19.35 -15.07 -4.93
CA PRO A 191 -19.92 -16.13 -4.10
C PRO A 191 -18.91 -17.07 -3.45
N THR A 192 -17.65 -17.06 -3.91
CA THR A 192 -16.57 -17.91 -3.34
C THR A 192 -15.76 -17.24 -2.24
N LEU A 193 -16.03 -15.95 -1.96
CA LEU A 193 -15.27 -15.17 -0.98
C LEU A 193 -15.84 -15.36 0.43
N SER A 194 -14.96 -15.28 1.43
CA SER A 194 -15.31 -15.45 2.85
C SER A 194 -15.90 -14.20 3.51
N LEU A 195 -15.68 -13.01 2.94
CA LEU A 195 -16.28 -11.76 3.42
C LEU A 195 -17.77 -11.68 3.08
N PRO A 196 -18.55 -10.87 3.81
CA PRO A 196 -19.96 -10.64 3.49
C PRO A 196 -20.15 -10.23 2.04
N ARG A 197 -21.12 -10.85 1.37
CA ARG A 197 -21.38 -10.63 -0.06
C ARG A 197 -21.56 -9.15 -0.40
N ALA A 198 -22.32 -8.40 0.39
CA ALA A 198 -22.54 -6.98 0.18
C ALA A 198 -21.23 -6.18 0.18
N GLU A 199 -20.31 -6.47 1.12
CA GLU A 199 -19.02 -5.81 1.18
C GLU A 199 -18.14 -6.12 -0.03
N CYS A 200 -18.24 -7.33 -0.58
CA CYS A 200 -17.53 -7.71 -1.81
C CYS A 200 -18.14 -7.04 -3.05
N GLU A 201 -19.46 -6.95 -3.11
CA GLU A 201 -20.17 -6.26 -4.19
C GLU A 201 -19.87 -4.75 -4.19
N ASP A 202 -19.90 -4.10 -3.02
CA ASP A 202 -19.52 -2.67 -2.89
C ASP A 202 -18.07 -2.43 -3.35
N PHE A 203 -17.16 -3.31 -2.97
CA PHE A 203 -15.77 -3.23 -3.42
C PHE A 203 -15.65 -3.40 -4.94
N ALA A 204 -16.38 -4.36 -5.54
CA ALA A 204 -16.38 -4.56 -6.99
C ALA A 204 -16.95 -3.33 -7.72
N LEU A 205 -18.03 -2.75 -7.20
CA LEU A 205 -18.63 -1.54 -7.76
C LEU A 205 -17.67 -0.35 -7.68
N ALA A 206 -17.00 -0.15 -6.56
CA ALA A 206 -16.01 0.91 -6.38
C ALA A 206 -14.80 0.72 -7.32
N ALA A 207 -14.33 -0.52 -7.50
CA ALA A 207 -13.18 -0.84 -8.34
C ALA A 207 -13.47 -0.77 -9.85
N TRP A 208 -14.68 -1.16 -10.30
CA TRP A 208 -14.99 -1.39 -11.71
C TRP A 208 -16.01 -0.45 -12.33
N ARG A 209 -16.74 0.34 -11.54
CA ARG A 209 -17.69 1.33 -12.06
C ARG A 209 -17.13 2.74 -11.96
N PRO A 210 -17.22 3.54 -13.03
CA PRO A 210 -16.86 4.95 -12.94
C PRO A 210 -17.78 5.62 -11.93
N SER A 211 -17.21 6.41 -11.02
CA SER A 211 -18.00 7.28 -10.15
C SER A 211 -18.89 8.19 -11.00
N THR A 212 -20.19 8.09 -10.81
CA THR A 212 -21.18 8.98 -11.45
C THR A 212 -21.17 10.38 -10.85
N ALA A 213 -20.46 10.58 -9.75
CA ALA A 213 -20.31 11.87 -9.07
C ALA A 213 -19.08 12.62 -9.58
N GLY A 214 -19.24 13.29 -10.72
CA GLY A 214 -18.26 14.29 -11.15
C GLY A 214 -17.67 14.07 -12.54
N ARG A 215 -18.00 14.99 -13.40
CA ARG A 215 -17.54 15.12 -14.79
C ARG A 215 -16.08 14.71 -15.00
N GLY A 216 -15.84 13.59 -15.65
CA GLY A 216 -14.74 13.47 -16.58
C GLY A 216 -13.41 12.93 -16.10
N ARG A 217 -13.29 12.27 -14.95
CA ARG A 217 -12.06 11.55 -14.62
C ARG A 217 -12.33 10.07 -14.39
N CYS A 218 -11.90 9.28 -15.37
CA CYS A 218 -11.69 7.86 -15.19
C CYS A 218 -10.66 7.68 -14.05
N PRO A 219 -10.86 6.75 -13.08
CA PRO A 219 -9.80 6.39 -12.16
C PRO A 219 -8.52 6.08 -12.93
N SER A 220 -7.37 6.55 -12.47
CA SER A 220 -6.08 6.39 -13.17
C SER A 220 -5.74 4.94 -13.50
N GLY A 221 -6.30 3.97 -12.77
CA GLY A 221 -6.17 2.53 -13.03
C GLY A 221 -6.74 2.02 -14.36
N TRP A 222 -7.58 2.80 -15.03
CA TRP A 222 -8.22 2.39 -16.30
C TRP A 222 -7.33 2.60 -17.54
N TYR A 223 -6.12 3.15 -17.37
CA TYR A 223 -5.12 3.28 -18.43
C TYR A 223 -4.22 2.06 -18.58
N PHE A 224 -4.46 0.96 -17.84
CA PHE A 224 -3.70 -0.26 -18.03
C PHE A 224 -3.83 -0.77 -19.46
N LEU A 225 -2.67 -0.87 -20.12
CA LEU A 225 -2.53 -1.53 -21.42
C LEU A 225 -2.78 -3.02 -21.22
N LEU A 226 -3.73 -3.56 -21.96
CA LEU A 226 -3.87 -5.00 -22.18
C LEU A 226 -2.68 -5.41 -23.05
N ARG A 227 -1.57 -5.82 -22.47
CA ARG A 227 -0.46 -6.41 -23.23
C ARG A 227 -0.42 -7.90 -22.97
N PRO A 228 -0.36 -8.74 -24.03
CA PRO A 228 0.11 -10.10 -23.86
C PRO A 228 1.51 -10.01 -23.26
N SER A 229 1.81 -10.79 -22.22
CA SER A 229 3.18 -11.04 -21.82
C SER A 229 3.93 -11.55 -23.06
N ALA A 230 4.91 -10.80 -23.54
CA ALA A 230 5.79 -11.31 -24.59
C ALA A 230 6.34 -12.66 -24.12
N PRO A 231 6.40 -13.69 -24.98
CA PRO A 231 7.03 -14.94 -24.60
C PRO A 231 8.45 -14.59 -24.18
N SER A 232 8.83 -15.00 -22.96
CA SER A 232 10.18 -14.82 -22.46
C SER A 232 11.10 -15.60 -23.39
N THR A 233 11.77 -14.93 -24.30
CA THR A 233 12.93 -15.51 -24.96
C THR A 233 13.96 -15.77 -23.87
N ALA A 234 14.20 -17.03 -23.60
CA ALA A 234 15.23 -17.47 -22.70
C ALA A 234 16.58 -16.88 -23.14
N GLY A 235 17.03 -15.82 -22.51
CA GLY A 235 18.32 -15.19 -22.86
C GLY A 235 18.58 -13.84 -22.20
N GLU A 236 17.58 -13.07 -21.84
CA GLU A 236 17.83 -11.79 -21.18
C GLU A 236 17.47 -11.87 -19.68
N ARG A 237 18.50 -12.04 -18.86
CA ARG A 237 18.41 -11.85 -17.43
C ARG A 237 18.05 -10.39 -17.14
N GLY A 238 16.81 -10.19 -16.78
CA GLY A 238 16.33 -9.23 -15.80
C GLY A 238 16.55 -7.78 -16.14
N ARG A 239 15.50 -7.18 -16.50
CA ARG A 239 14.96 -5.99 -15.82
C ARG A 239 13.45 -6.08 -16.06
N GLY A 240 12.77 -6.82 -15.15
CA GLY A 240 11.34 -6.74 -15.04
C GLY A 240 10.97 -5.27 -14.86
N ALA A 241 10.01 -4.80 -15.63
CA ALA A 241 9.35 -3.54 -15.37
C ALA A 241 8.82 -3.61 -13.92
N GLN A 242 9.59 -3.09 -13.00
CA GLN A 242 9.14 -2.82 -11.66
C GLN A 242 8.10 -1.72 -11.81
N CYS A 243 6.82 -2.07 -11.69
CA CYS A 243 5.85 -1.14 -11.16
C CYS A 243 6.52 -0.52 -9.93
N GLY A 244 6.80 0.80 -9.97
CA GLY A 244 7.59 1.46 -8.94
C GLY A 244 6.86 1.36 -7.61
N THR A 245 7.09 0.28 -6.89
CA THR A 245 6.69 0.14 -5.50
C THR A 245 7.64 1.00 -4.69
N SER A 246 7.21 2.21 -4.40
CA SER A 246 7.83 3.01 -3.34
C SER A 246 7.80 2.17 -2.07
N ARG A 247 8.98 1.70 -1.65
CA ARG A 247 9.15 0.87 -0.45
C ARG A 247 8.98 1.76 0.78
N LEU A 248 7.74 2.05 1.14
CA LEU A 248 7.43 2.79 2.36
C LEU A 248 7.21 1.78 3.48
N CYS A 249 8.18 1.67 4.35
CA CYS A 249 8.01 1.09 5.67
C CYS A 249 7.83 2.25 6.65
N TRP A 250 6.65 2.34 7.25
CA TRP A 250 6.42 3.28 8.35
C TRP A 250 6.88 2.65 9.65
N ILE A 251 7.76 3.33 10.37
CA ILE A 251 8.24 2.91 11.69
C ILE A 251 7.81 3.99 12.68
N SER A 252 6.94 3.64 13.62
CA SER A 252 6.53 4.48 14.72
C SER A 252 7.12 3.97 16.03
N SER A 253 7.59 4.87 16.88
CA SER A 253 8.00 4.51 18.26
C SER A 253 6.78 4.57 19.17
N PRO A 254 6.47 3.54 19.98
CA PRO A 254 5.48 3.64 21.03
C PRO A 254 5.91 4.71 22.05
N GLY A 255 4.98 5.57 22.38
CA GLY A 255 5.09 6.78 23.14
C GLY A 255 6.21 6.91 24.18
N ALA A 256 6.97 7.96 24.06
CA ALA A 256 7.56 8.59 25.24
C ALA A 256 6.41 8.94 26.21
N ARG A 257 6.43 8.34 27.40
CA ARG A 257 5.43 8.60 28.44
C ARG A 257 5.23 10.11 28.58
N ARG A 258 3.96 10.53 28.51
CA ARG A 258 3.47 11.89 28.68
C ARG A 258 4.15 12.65 29.80
N THR A 259 5.15 13.47 29.50
CA THR A 259 5.58 14.56 30.37
C THR A 259 6.05 15.82 29.64
N ASP A 260 5.87 15.95 28.33
CA ASP A 260 6.09 17.28 27.73
C ASP A 260 5.13 17.51 26.56
N ARG A 261 3.99 18.15 26.87
CA ARG A 261 3.07 18.72 25.88
C ARG A 261 3.67 20.01 25.33
N ARG A 262 4.70 19.92 24.51
CA ARG A 262 4.97 21.01 23.57
C ARG A 262 4.34 20.65 22.25
N ARG A 263 3.26 21.34 21.92
CA ARG A 263 2.61 21.29 20.61
C ARG A 263 3.66 21.62 19.54
N TRP A 264 4.03 20.63 18.76
CA TRP A 264 4.66 20.89 17.46
C TRP A 264 3.54 21.35 16.52
N SER A 265 3.45 22.66 16.29
CA SER A 265 2.65 23.23 15.21
C SER A 265 3.60 23.52 14.06
N PRO A 266 3.43 22.92 12.88
CA PRO A 266 4.21 23.32 11.73
C PRO A 266 3.93 24.81 11.44
N PRO A 267 4.93 25.58 11.00
CA PRO A 267 4.71 26.97 10.60
C PRO A 267 3.72 26.99 9.44
N LEU A 268 2.65 27.77 9.58
CA LEU A 268 1.70 28.02 8.49
C LEU A 268 2.41 28.81 7.39
N PRO A 269 2.10 28.54 6.12
CA PRO A 269 2.61 29.35 5.02
C PRO A 269 2.21 30.83 5.22
N PRO A 270 3.03 31.78 4.81
CA PRO A 270 2.71 33.21 4.94
C PRO A 270 1.41 33.54 4.17
N GLY A 271 0.42 34.03 4.89
CA GLY A 271 -0.90 34.42 4.35
C GLY A 271 -2.12 33.71 4.96
N TRP A 272 -1.94 32.70 5.83
CA TRP A 272 -3.04 32.05 6.54
C TRP A 272 -3.19 32.63 7.95
N THR A 273 -4.18 33.49 8.14
CA THR A 273 -4.61 33.92 9.48
C THR A 273 -5.62 32.94 10.02
N SER A 274 -5.44 32.48 11.25
CA SER A 274 -6.40 31.71 12.00
C SER A 274 -7.69 32.51 12.20
N GLY A 275 -8.69 32.27 11.35
CA GLY A 275 -10.05 32.74 11.59
C GLY A 275 -10.66 31.94 12.72
N ALA A 276 -10.65 32.49 13.93
CA ALA A 276 -11.56 32.11 15.00
C ALA A 276 -12.91 32.76 14.69
N GLY A 277 -13.97 31.93 14.60
CA GLY A 277 -15.32 32.48 14.58
C GLY A 277 -16.36 31.54 14.00
N ILE A 278 -17.15 30.97 14.90
CA ILE A 278 -18.46 30.31 14.81
C ILE A 278 -18.44 28.84 14.42
#